data_e4827b6ff8e20a7cb69459dc3c34dc6b
#
_entry.id   e4827b6ff8e20a7cb69459dc3c34dc6b
#
_cell.length_a   1.000
_cell.length_b   1.000
_cell.length_c   1.000
_cell.angle_alpha   90.00
_cell.angle_beta   90.00
_cell.angle_gamma   90.00
#
_symmetry.space_group_name_H-M   'P 1'
#
loop_
_entity.id
_entity.type
_entity.pdbx_description
1 polymer ?
#
loop_
_entity_poly.entity_id
_entity_poly.type
_entity_poly.pdbx_seq_one_letter_code
_entity_poly.pdbx_strand_id
1 'polypeptide(L)'
;MEKLPCVYILAKASHGTLYTGVTSDLPGRVWQHREGLIRGFTQRYGIKRLVWFERHDSMDSAIIREKRIKRWPRAWKYDLIHEHNPSWRDLAEEFGFPPLLLK
;
A
#
# COMPACT_ATOMS: atom_id res chain seq x y z
N MET A 1 -6.05 -15.57 13.02
CA MET A 1 -6.32 -14.18 12.60
C MET A 1 -7.11 -14.17 11.31
N GLU A 2 -8.17 -13.42 11.29
CA GLU A 2 -9.01 -13.32 10.10
C GLU A 2 -8.30 -12.53 9.00
N LYS A 3 -8.33 -13.06 7.78
CA LYS A 3 -7.73 -12.40 6.62
C LYS A 3 -8.83 -11.71 5.83
N LEU A 4 -8.68 -10.42 5.59
CA LEU A 4 -9.66 -9.60 4.89
C LEU A 4 -9.08 -9.07 3.59
N PRO A 5 -9.88 -9.10 2.50
CA PRO A 5 -9.45 -8.51 1.24
C PRO A 5 -9.18 -7.02 1.40
N CYS A 6 -8.04 -6.56 0.87
CA CYS A 6 -7.63 -5.16 0.94
C CYS A 6 -7.02 -4.70 -0.36
N VAL A 7 -7.31 -3.45 -0.72
CA VAL A 7 -6.52 -2.72 -1.72
C VAL A 7 -5.58 -1.81 -0.94
N TYR A 8 -4.35 -1.66 -1.40
CA TYR A 8 -3.37 -0.84 -0.69
C TYR A 8 -2.49 -0.07 -1.67
N ILE A 9 -1.94 1.04 -1.18
CA ILE A 9 -0.95 1.82 -1.92
C ILE A 9 0.29 1.96 -1.08
N LEU A 10 1.44 1.63 -1.68
CA LEU A 10 2.74 1.88 -1.09
C LEU A 10 3.40 3.06 -1.79
N ALA A 11 4.22 3.80 -1.07
CA ALA A 11 4.99 4.90 -1.61
C ALA A 11 6.46 4.73 -1.25
N LYS A 12 7.35 5.23 -2.10
CA LYS A 12 8.77 5.27 -1.79
C LYS A 12 9.05 6.34 -0.74
N ALA A 13 8.39 7.47 -0.88
CA ALA A 13 8.50 8.61 0.03
C ALA A 13 7.26 9.46 -0.14
N SER A 14 7.12 10.53 0.67
CA SER A 14 6.01 11.46 0.53
C SER A 14 5.98 12.01 -0.90
N HIS A 15 4.82 11.90 -1.56
CA HIS A 15 4.60 12.34 -2.93
C HIS A 15 5.52 11.68 -3.96
N GLY A 16 6.09 10.52 -3.59
CA GLY A 16 6.99 9.77 -4.46
C GLY A 16 6.28 8.74 -5.31
N THR A 17 7.09 7.82 -5.85
CA THR A 17 6.61 6.70 -6.68
C THR A 17 5.65 5.83 -5.90
N LEU A 18 4.54 5.46 -6.54
CA LEU A 18 3.46 4.67 -5.93
C LEU A 18 3.39 3.26 -6.50
N TYR A 19 2.92 2.33 -5.68
CA TYR A 19 2.56 0.99 -6.11
C TYR A 19 1.19 0.65 -5.52
N THR A 20 0.25 0.23 -6.37
CA THR A 20 -1.09 -0.18 -5.94
C THR A 20 -1.18 -1.71 -6.03
N GLY A 21 -1.65 -2.33 -4.96
CA GLY A 21 -1.78 -3.78 -4.90
C GLY A 21 -3.06 -4.23 -4.23
N VAL A 22 -3.28 -5.53 -4.25
CA VAL A 22 -4.44 -6.17 -3.60
C VAL A 22 -3.95 -7.41 -2.87
N THR A 23 -4.51 -7.67 -1.70
CA THR A 23 -4.11 -8.80 -0.87
C THR A 23 -5.26 -9.24 0.04
N SER A 24 -5.23 -10.49 0.47
CA SER A 24 -6.13 -10.97 1.53
C SER A 24 -5.48 -10.89 2.90
N ASP A 25 -4.21 -10.48 2.98
CA ASP A 25 -3.45 -10.42 4.23
C ASP A 25 -2.53 -9.20 4.21
N LEU A 26 -3.08 -8.05 4.58
CA LEU A 26 -2.34 -6.79 4.48
C LEU A 26 -1.06 -6.78 5.35
N PRO A 27 -1.11 -7.15 6.65
CA PRO A 27 0.12 -7.15 7.45
C PRO A 27 1.20 -8.07 6.87
N GLY A 28 0.83 -9.27 6.45
CA GLY A 28 1.77 -10.21 5.85
C GLY A 28 2.38 -9.67 4.56
N ARG A 29 1.55 -9.04 3.72
CA ARG A 29 2.02 -8.46 2.45
C ARG A 29 2.95 -7.27 2.69
N VAL A 30 2.63 -6.41 3.67
CA VAL A 30 3.51 -5.29 4.03
C VAL A 30 4.86 -5.80 4.51
N TRP A 31 4.86 -6.85 5.34
CA TRP A 31 6.11 -7.47 5.80
C TRP A 31 6.94 -7.96 4.61
N GLN A 32 6.30 -8.64 3.66
CA GLN A 32 7.00 -9.14 2.47
C GLN A 32 7.62 -8.00 1.66
N HIS A 33 6.91 -6.88 1.50
CA HIS A 33 7.47 -5.72 0.81
C HIS A 33 8.64 -5.12 1.57
N ARG A 34 8.54 -5.01 2.90
CA ARG A 34 9.61 -4.44 3.72
C ARG A 34 10.88 -5.29 3.64
N GLU A 35 10.72 -6.61 3.62
CA GLU A 35 11.85 -7.55 3.57
C GLU A 35 12.37 -7.77 2.14
N GLY A 36 11.74 -7.15 1.15
CA GLY A 36 12.17 -7.31 -0.24
C GLY A 36 11.92 -8.69 -0.82
N LEU A 37 10.93 -9.40 -0.29
CA LEU A 37 10.63 -10.77 -0.72
C LEU A 37 9.76 -10.84 -1.97
N ILE A 38 9.10 -9.75 -2.34
CA ILE A 38 8.29 -9.69 -3.55
C ILE A 38 9.14 -9.12 -4.67
N ARG A 39 9.47 -9.97 -5.64
CA ARG A 39 10.28 -9.57 -6.78
C ARG A 39 9.52 -8.58 -7.66
N GLY A 40 10.28 -7.67 -8.28
CA GLY A 40 9.73 -6.75 -9.25
C GLY A 40 9.85 -5.29 -8.81
N PHE A 41 8.83 -4.50 -9.15
CA PHE A 41 8.88 -3.05 -9.05
C PHE A 41 9.17 -2.54 -7.63
N THR A 42 8.44 -3.05 -6.63
CA THR A 42 8.61 -2.55 -5.26
C THR A 42 9.96 -2.89 -4.66
N GLN A 43 10.46 -4.11 -4.92
CA GLN A 43 11.79 -4.52 -4.46
C GLN A 43 12.87 -3.68 -5.13
N ARG A 44 12.76 -3.53 -6.45
CA ARG A 44 13.76 -2.82 -7.25
C ARG A 44 13.92 -1.37 -6.84
N TYR A 45 12.81 -0.69 -6.52
CA TYR A 45 12.82 0.73 -6.21
C TYR A 45 12.66 1.05 -4.72
N GLY A 46 12.65 0.04 -3.87
CA GLY A 46 12.58 0.23 -2.42
C GLY A 46 11.27 0.87 -1.96
N ILE A 47 10.14 0.47 -2.55
CA ILE A 47 8.83 1.04 -2.24
C ILE A 47 8.22 0.24 -1.10
N LYS A 48 8.19 0.81 0.12
CA LYS A 48 7.87 0.06 1.34
C LYS A 48 6.87 0.76 2.27
N ARG A 49 6.64 2.06 2.10
CA ARG A 49 5.79 2.84 3.01
C ARG A 49 4.32 2.63 2.67
N LEU A 50 3.53 2.13 3.63
CA LEU A 50 2.09 1.96 3.42
C LEU A 50 1.40 3.30 3.67
N VAL A 51 0.83 3.91 2.62
CA VAL A 51 0.25 5.24 2.73
C VAL A 51 -1.27 5.25 2.62
N TRP A 52 -1.87 4.16 2.17
CA TRP A 52 -3.33 4.05 2.06
C TRP A 52 -3.73 2.58 1.96
N PHE A 53 -4.88 2.22 2.55
CA PHE A 53 -5.48 0.91 2.33
C PHE A 53 -6.99 1.00 2.52
N GLU A 54 -7.69 0.04 1.92
CA GLU A 54 -9.15 -0.03 1.97
C GLU A 54 -9.57 -1.48 2.05
N ARG A 55 -10.39 -1.82 3.05
CA ARG A 55 -10.90 -3.19 3.22
C ARG A 55 -12.13 -3.40 2.35
N HIS A 56 -12.27 -4.63 1.87
CA HIS A 56 -13.39 -5.05 1.04
C HIS A 56 -14.03 -6.30 1.60
N ASP A 57 -15.30 -6.52 1.25
CA ASP A 57 -16.04 -7.71 1.69
C ASP A 57 -15.64 -8.95 0.89
N SER A 58 -15.09 -8.76 -0.31
CA SER A 58 -14.67 -9.87 -1.17
C SER A 58 -13.41 -9.53 -1.94
N MET A 59 -12.67 -10.58 -2.36
CA MET A 59 -11.53 -10.39 -3.23
C MET A 59 -11.94 -9.86 -4.60
N ASP A 60 -13.11 -10.26 -5.10
CA ASP A 60 -13.60 -9.79 -6.39
C ASP A 60 -13.74 -8.27 -6.41
N SER A 61 -14.39 -7.70 -5.37
CA SER A 61 -14.55 -6.24 -5.31
C SER A 61 -13.21 -5.54 -5.11
N ALA A 62 -12.32 -6.12 -4.32
CA ALA A 62 -10.98 -5.56 -4.09
C ALA A 62 -10.17 -5.52 -5.39
N ILE A 63 -10.21 -6.60 -6.17
CA ILE A 63 -9.49 -6.67 -7.45
C ILE A 63 -10.02 -5.62 -8.43
N ILE A 64 -11.33 -5.45 -8.51
CA ILE A 64 -11.94 -4.44 -9.39
C ILE A 64 -11.46 -3.04 -8.97
N ARG A 65 -11.48 -2.75 -7.68
CA ARG A 65 -11.04 -1.47 -7.15
C ARG A 65 -9.57 -1.21 -7.46
N GLU A 66 -8.72 -2.20 -7.23
CA GLU A 66 -7.29 -2.10 -7.50
C GLU A 66 -7.02 -1.77 -8.98
N LYS A 67 -7.71 -2.46 -9.88
CA LYS A 67 -7.55 -2.22 -11.32
C LYS A 67 -7.98 -0.81 -11.71
N ARG A 68 -9.06 -0.30 -11.10
CA ARG A 68 -9.52 1.08 -11.34
C ARG A 68 -8.49 2.09 -10.88
N ILE A 69 -7.99 1.95 -9.65
CA ILE A 69 -7.00 2.87 -9.09
C ILE A 69 -5.72 2.87 -9.93
N LYS A 70 -5.30 1.71 -10.39
CA LYS A 70 -4.10 1.63 -11.25
C LYS A 70 -4.20 2.46 -12.52
N ARG A 71 -5.43 2.66 -13.04
CA ARG A 71 -5.67 3.43 -14.25
C ARG A 71 -5.84 4.92 -14.00
N TRP A 72 -5.96 5.35 -12.76
CA TRP A 72 -6.15 6.76 -12.42
C TRP A 72 -4.89 7.57 -12.73
N PRO A 73 -5.05 8.86 -13.10
CA PRO A 73 -3.92 9.77 -13.11
C PRO A 73 -3.27 9.83 -11.72
N ARG A 74 -1.98 10.10 -11.69
CA ARG A 74 -1.24 10.17 -10.41
C ARG A 74 -1.90 11.14 -9.42
N ALA A 75 -2.35 12.29 -9.91
CA ALA A 75 -2.98 13.30 -9.06
C ALA A 75 -4.18 12.74 -8.28
N TRP A 76 -4.96 11.87 -8.90
CA TRP A 76 -6.12 11.27 -8.23
C TRP A 76 -5.70 10.31 -7.12
N LYS A 77 -4.59 9.59 -7.33
CA LYS A 77 -4.05 8.70 -6.30
C LYS A 77 -3.53 9.52 -5.11
N TYR A 78 -2.89 10.65 -5.37
CA TYR A 78 -2.45 11.56 -4.32
C TYR A 78 -3.65 12.12 -3.54
N ASP A 79 -4.72 12.49 -4.24
CA ASP A 79 -5.94 13.00 -3.59
C ASP A 79 -6.52 11.93 -2.65
N LEU A 80 -6.58 10.69 -3.11
CA LEU A 80 -7.08 9.59 -2.29
C LEU A 80 -6.24 9.40 -1.03
N ILE A 81 -4.92 9.45 -1.17
CA ILE A 81 -4.00 9.35 -0.03
C ILE A 81 -4.21 10.53 0.92
N HIS A 82 -4.26 11.75 0.41
CA HIS A 82 -4.42 12.96 1.23
C HIS A 82 -5.73 12.97 2.01
N GLU A 83 -6.78 12.40 1.47
CA GLU A 83 -8.09 12.34 2.12
C GLU A 83 -8.01 11.58 3.45
N HIS A 84 -7.20 10.53 3.52
CA HIS A 84 -7.10 9.65 4.69
C HIS A 84 -5.78 9.78 5.44
N ASN A 85 -4.73 10.26 4.77
CA ASN A 85 -3.38 10.28 5.34
C ASN A 85 -2.60 11.48 4.80
N PRO A 86 -3.01 12.71 5.16
CA PRO A 86 -2.40 13.92 4.58
C PRO A 86 -0.90 14.07 4.87
N SER A 87 -0.41 13.44 5.91
CA SER A 87 1.02 13.53 6.26
C SER A 87 1.86 12.45 5.59
N TRP A 88 1.25 11.52 4.85
CA TRP A 88 1.96 10.41 4.17
C TRP A 88 2.77 9.53 5.14
N ARG A 89 2.27 9.40 6.37
CA ARG A 89 2.95 8.56 7.35
C ARG A 89 2.81 7.08 6.98
N ASP A 90 3.68 6.25 7.50
CA ASP A 90 3.63 4.81 7.28
C ASP A 90 2.54 4.19 8.16
N LEU A 91 1.41 3.85 7.56
CA LEU A 91 0.27 3.28 8.28
C LEU A 91 0.55 1.88 8.83
N ALA A 92 1.61 1.22 8.38
CA ALA A 92 1.98 -0.10 8.91
C ALA A 92 2.35 -0.02 10.40
N GLU A 93 2.74 1.13 10.90
CA GLU A 93 3.02 1.31 12.32
C GLU A 93 1.78 1.04 13.17
N GLU A 94 0.57 1.21 12.61
CA GLU A 94 -0.66 0.89 13.30
C GLU A 94 -0.84 -0.62 13.52
N PHE A 95 -0.13 -1.44 12.76
CA PHE A 95 -0.15 -2.90 12.90
C PHE A 95 0.99 -3.42 13.77
N GLY A 96 1.75 -2.51 14.41
CA GLY A 96 2.86 -2.89 15.25
C GLY A 96 4.21 -2.96 14.55
N PHE A 97 4.30 -2.57 13.28
CA PHE A 97 5.58 -2.54 12.59
C PHE A 97 6.44 -1.38 13.11
N PRO A 98 7.74 -1.58 13.23
CA PRO A 98 8.64 -0.48 13.60
C PRO A 98 8.74 0.56 12.49
N PRO A 99 9.14 1.79 12.79
CA PRO A 99 9.38 2.79 11.75
C PRO A 99 10.38 2.30 10.71
N LEU A 100 10.17 2.72 9.45
CA LEU A 100 11.12 2.42 8.39
C LEU A 100 12.41 3.19 8.64
N LEU A 101 13.53 2.50 8.47
CA LEU A 101 14.83 3.13 8.62
C LEU A 101 15.09 4.05 7.43
N LEU A 102 15.55 5.26 7.72
CA LEU A 102 15.98 6.20 6.70
C LEU A 102 17.44 5.88 6.34
N LYS A 103 17.70 5.73 5.07
CA LYS A 103 19.06 5.52 4.58
C LYS A 103 19.44 6.63 3.64
#